data_251b94eda83e60233353cf11b5d35375
#
_entry.id   251b94eda83e60233353cf11b5d35375
#
_cell.length_a   1.000
_cell.length_b   1.000
_cell.length_c   1.000
_cell.angle_alpha   90.00
_cell.angle_beta   90.00
_cell.angle_gamma   90.00
#
_symmetry.space_group_name_H-M   'P 1'
#
loop_
_entity.id
_entity.type
_entity.pdbx_description
1 polymer ?
#
loop_
_entity_poly.entity_id
_entity_poly.type
_entity_poly.pdbx_seq_one_letter_code
_entity_poly.pdbx_strand_id
1 'polypeptide(L)'
;MILSICPPHAALDVAREVAGFNGIYLDANAISPMRAQEIAEFQQRYVDGGIVGGPPDEPGTTRLYLSGDETSEAAALFAGSNLEPVVVPDASALKMTYAAWSKGTAAMLLALRDVARHFGVERELAAEWARSMTYLPERLAGAERSVAAKGWRWAGEMDEIADTFAAAGEPDGFHRAAAEVFRT
;
A
#
# COMPACT_ATOMS: atom_id res chain seq x y z
N MET A 1 -17.61 11.02 11.76
CA MET A 1 -16.85 10.07 10.94
C MET A 1 -15.69 9.50 11.75
N ILE A 2 -15.40 8.22 11.59
CA ILE A 2 -14.13 7.61 12.01
C ILE A 2 -13.28 7.44 10.75
N LEU A 3 -12.02 7.86 10.79
CA LEU A 3 -11.02 7.60 9.76
C LEU A 3 -10.01 6.60 10.35
N SER A 4 -9.99 5.38 9.81
CA SER A 4 -9.07 4.32 10.21
C SER A 4 -7.82 4.36 9.35
N ILE A 5 -6.66 4.56 9.98
CA ILE A 5 -5.34 4.48 9.35
C ILE A 5 -4.41 3.73 10.31
N CYS A 6 -4.27 2.44 10.10
CA CYS A 6 -3.44 1.56 10.94
C CYS A 6 -2.68 0.53 10.08
N PRO A 7 -1.78 -0.27 10.65
CA PRO A 7 -1.16 -1.38 9.93
C PRO A 7 -2.20 -2.42 9.48
N PRO A 8 -2.02 -3.09 8.32
CA PRO A 8 -3.00 -4.03 7.77
C PRO A 8 -3.50 -5.09 8.75
N HIS A 9 -2.60 -5.65 9.57
CA HIS A 9 -2.94 -6.69 10.54
C HIS A 9 -3.88 -6.20 11.66
N ALA A 10 -3.97 -4.90 11.92
CA ALA A 10 -4.83 -4.33 12.95
C ALA A 10 -6.18 -3.83 12.41
N ALA A 11 -6.33 -3.73 11.08
CA ALA A 11 -7.49 -3.08 10.46
C ALA A 11 -8.82 -3.72 10.88
N LEU A 12 -8.90 -5.06 10.87
CA LEU A 12 -10.11 -5.80 11.22
C LEU A 12 -10.46 -5.65 12.70
N ASP A 13 -9.48 -5.71 13.61
CA ASP A 13 -9.72 -5.59 15.04
C ASP A 13 -10.18 -4.19 15.40
N VAL A 14 -9.55 -3.16 14.82
CA VAL A 14 -9.98 -1.74 14.96
C VAL A 14 -11.43 -1.56 14.49
N ALA A 15 -11.80 -2.16 13.35
CA ALA A 15 -13.17 -2.08 12.84
C ALA A 15 -14.17 -2.76 13.79
N ARG A 16 -13.82 -3.90 14.38
CA ARG A 16 -14.66 -4.64 15.34
C ARG A 16 -14.86 -3.86 16.64
N GLU A 17 -13.83 -3.19 17.15
CA GLU A 17 -13.91 -2.38 18.37
C GLU A 17 -14.94 -1.25 18.26
N VAL A 18 -15.18 -0.75 17.06
CA VAL A 18 -16.14 0.33 16.79
C VAL A 18 -17.39 -0.15 16.05
N ALA A 19 -17.63 -1.47 16.03
CA ALA A 19 -18.85 -2.05 15.46
C ALA A 19 -20.09 -1.42 16.12
N GLY A 20 -21.08 -1.03 15.30
CA GLY A 20 -22.26 -0.31 15.78
C GLY A 20 -22.12 1.22 15.85
N PHE A 21 -21.01 1.78 15.42
CA PHE A 21 -20.91 3.22 15.18
C PHE A 21 -21.84 3.64 14.04
N ASN A 22 -22.74 4.60 14.31
CA ASN A 22 -23.79 5.00 13.36
C ASN A 22 -23.34 6.06 12.31
N GLY A 23 -22.11 6.53 12.40
CA GLY A 23 -21.53 7.48 11.42
C GLY A 23 -20.74 6.76 10.34
N ILE A 24 -20.15 7.52 9.42
CA ILE A 24 -19.28 6.97 8.39
C ILE A 24 -18.01 6.40 9.02
N TYR A 25 -17.73 5.12 8.74
CA TYR A 25 -16.42 4.51 8.96
C TYR A 25 -15.66 4.48 7.63
N LEU A 26 -14.65 5.34 7.52
CA LEU A 26 -13.75 5.40 6.38
C LEU A 26 -12.49 4.59 6.71
N ASP A 27 -12.35 3.44 6.06
CA ASP A 27 -11.14 2.63 6.14
C ASP A 27 -10.14 3.10 5.08
N ALA A 28 -9.02 3.66 5.48
CA ALA A 28 -7.96 4.10 4.56
C ALA A 28 -6.66 3.29 4.77
N ASN A 29 -6.81 2.04 5.21
CA ASN A 29 -5.71 1.12 5.41
C ASN A 29 -5.20 0.54 4.08
N ALA A 30 -4.01 -0.07 4.11
CA ALA A 30 -3.44 -0.75 2.94
C ALA A 30 -3.81 -2.24 3.01
N ILE A 31 -5.06 -2.57 2.70
CA ILE A 31 -5.65 -3.90 2.78
C ILE A 31 -6.20 -4.37 1.42
N SER A 32 -6.39 -5.67 1.29
CA SER A 32 -6.99 -6.27 0.09
C SER A 32 -8.49 -5.96 -0.02
N PRO A 33 -9.07 -6.00 -1.23
CA PRO A 33 -10.51 -5.84 -1.41
C PRO A 33 -11.34 -6.84 -0.58
N MET A 34 -10.86 -8.08 -0.40
CA MET A 34 -11.55 -9.06 0.42
C MET A 34 -11.56 -8.65 1.90
N ARG A 35 -10.45 -8.13 2.40
CA ARG A 35 -10.36 -7.59 3.77
C ARG A 35 -11.26 -6.38 3.95
N ALA A 36 -11.32 -5.49 2.96
CA ALA A 36 -12.24 -4.35 2.96
C ALA A 36 -13.71 -4.80 3.04
N GLN A 37 -14.08 -5.83 2.28
CA GLN A 37 -15.43 -6.43 2.34
C GLN A 37 -15.73 -7.05 3.72
N GLU A 38 -14.77 -7.79 4.30
CA GLU A 38 -14.90 -8.35 5.66
C GLU A 38 -15.13 -7.24 6.70
N ILE A 39 -14.40 -6.13 6.62
CA ILE A 39 -14.57 -4.98 7.52
C ILE A 39 -15.94 -4.32 7.31
N ALA A 40 -16.40 -4.19 6.07
CA ALA A 40 -17.69 -3.60 5.75
C ALA A 40 -18.85 -4.32 6.46
N GLU A 41 -18.76 -5.64 6.73
CA GLU A 41 -19.78 -6.40 7.45
C GLU A 41 -20.02 -5.91 8.88
N PHE A 42 -19.05 -5.24 9.49
CA PHE A 42 -19.15 -4.70 10.85
C PHE A 42 -19.66 -3.25 10.90
N GLN A 43 -19.75 -2.56 9.75
CA GLN A 43 -20.02 -1.13 9.68
C GLN A 43 -21.33 -0.87 8.92
N GLN A 44 -22.22 -0.04 9.49
CA GLN A 44 -23.48 0.33 8.84
C GLN A 44 -23.28 1.30 7.67
N ARG A 45 -22.28 2.18 7.76
CA ARG A 45 -21.95 3.20 6.77
C ARG A 45 -20.45 3.12 6.49
N TYR A 46 -20.09 2.21 5.60
CA TYR A 46 -18.71 1.93 5.24
C TYR A 46 -18.27 2.68 3.99
N VAL A 47 -17.08 3.24 4.03
CA VAL A 47 -16.37 3.78 2.87
C VAL A 47 -14.99 3.14 2.81
N ASP A 48 -14.71 2.44 1.72
CA ASP A 48 -13.39 1.93 1.41
C ASP A 48 -12.49 3.06 0.92
N GLY A 49 -11.27 3.13 1.41
CA GLY A 49 -10.32 4.20 1.12
C GLY A 49 -8.90 3.70 0.86
N GLY A 50 -8.19 4.40 -0.01
CA GLY A 50 -6.79 4.13 -0.31
C GLY A 50 -5.97 5.41 -0.44
N ILE A 51 -5.01 5.64 0.47
CA ILE A 51 -4.13 6.81 0.40
C ILE A 51 -2.94 6.51 -0.51
N VAL A 52 -2.71 7.35 -1.53
CA VAL A 52 -1.57 7.29 -2.44
C VAL A 52 -0.85 8.63 -2.45
N GLY A 53 0.43 8.61 -2.13
CA GLY A 53 1.29 9.78 -2.00
C GLY A 53 2.09 9.77 -0.71
N GLY A 54 2.82 10.83 -0.46
CA GLY A 54 3.51 11.13 0.81
C GLY A 54 2.56 11.77 1.83
N PRO A 55 3.10 12.34 2.92
CA PRO A 55 2.33 13.23 3.78
C PRO A 55 1.70 14.36 2.95
N PRO A 56 0.44 14.77 3.24
CA PRO A 56 -0.26 15.78 2.46
C PRO A 56 0.18 17.20 2.86
N ASP A 57 1.47 17.46 2.76
CA ASP A 57 2.05 18.77 3.13
C ASP A 57 1.70 19.86 2.12
N GLU A 58 1.49 19.48 0.85
CA GLU A 58 1.14 20.37 -0.26
C GLU A 58 -0.07 19.84 -1.05
N PRO A 59 -0.93 20.71 -1.59
CA PRO A 59 -2.06 20.32 -2.45
C PRO A 59 -1.59 19.49 -3.66
N GLY A 60 -2.38 18.48 -4.05
CA GLY A 60 -2.14 17.65 -5.24
C GLY A 60 -1.05 16.59 -5.09
N THR A 61 -0.38 16.50 -3.94
CA THR A 61 0.68 15.51 -3.71
C THR A 61 0.15 14.18 -3.21
N THR A 62 -1.00 14.17 -2.53
CA THR A 62 -1.58 12.98 -1.90
C THR A 62 -3.06 12.87 -2.23
N ARG A 63 -3.47 11.71 -2.71
CA ARG A 63 -4.86 11.39 -3.05
C ARG A 63 -5.43 10.38 -2.06
N LEU A 64 -6.69 10.61 -1.70
CA LEU A 64 -7.53 9.67 -0.97
C LEU A 64 -8.55 9.11 -1.95
N TYR A 65 -8.28 7.92 -2.48
CA TYR A 65 -9.24 7.19 -3.30
C TYR A 65 -10.34 6.65 -2.41
N LEU A 66 -11.59 6.75 -2.88
CA LEU A 66 -12.79 6.37 -2.12
C LEU A 66 -13.69 5.49 -2.98
N SER A 67 -14.27 4.45 -2.40
CA SER A 67 -15.31 3.63 -3.00
C SER A 67 -16.41 3.26 -1.99
N GLY A 68 -17.62 2.98 -2.48
CA GLY A 68 -18.82 2.72 -1.67
C GLY A 68 -19.88 3.82 -1.80
N ASP A 69 -21.02 3.60 -1.13
CA ASP A 69 -22.20 4.44 -1.31
C ASP A 69 -22.07 5.85 -0.70
N GLU A 70 -21.33 5.98 0.39
CA GLU A 70 -21.22 7.22 1.18
C GLU A 70 -20.03 8.12 0.76
N THR A 71 -19.43 7.87 -0.40
CA THR A 71 -18.21 8.54 -0.87
C THR A 71 -18.38 10.04 -1.01
N SER A 72 -19.55 10.53 -1.44
CA SER A 72 -19.79 11.97 -1.61
C SER A 72 -19.77 12.71 -0.28
N GLU A 73 -20.39 12.14 0.77
CA GLU A 73 -20.39 12.72 2.11
C GLU A 73 -18.99 12.65 2.74
N ALA A 74 -18.30 11.50 2.59
CA ALA A 74 -16.94 11.35 3.07
C ALA A 74 -15.98 12.35 2.38
N ALA A 75 -16.03 12.47 1.05
CA ALA A 75 -15.21 13.40 0.28
C ALA A 75 -15.39 14.86 0.70
N ALA A 76 -16.64 15.26 0.99
CA ALA A 76 -16.94 16.64 1.42
C ALA A 76 -16.21 17.05 2.71
N LEU A 77 -15.88 16.09 3.58
CA LEU A 77 -15.15 16.36 4.83
C LEU A 77 -13.66 16.70 4.61
N PHE A 78 -13.14 16.46 3.42
CA PHE A 78 -11.76 16.80 3.04
C PHE A 78 -11.68 18.08 2.19
N ALA A 79 -12.82 18.75 1.95
CA ALA A 79 -12.84 19.99 1.19
C ALA A 79 -11.93 21.05 1.82
N GLY A 80 -11.02 21.63 1.02
CA GLY A 80 -10.03 22.61 1.47
C GLY A 80 -8.81 22.04 2.21
N SER A 81 -8.71 20.72 2.35
CA SER A 81 -7.49 20.06 2.84
C SER A 81 -6.51 19.79 1.68
N ASN A 82 -5.26 19.44 2.02
CA ASN A 82 -4.26 19.02 1.05
C ASN A 82 -4.44 17.54 0.62
N LEU A 83 -5.35 16.80 1.25
CA LEU A 83 -5.68 15.43 0.90
C LEU A 83 -6.82 15.44 -0.11
N GLU A 84 -6.49 15.13 -1.37
CA GLU A 84 -7.43 15.19 -2.49
C GLU A 84 -8.30 13.93 -2.56
N PRO A 85 -9.62 14.00 -2.31
CA PRO A 85 -10.51 12.86 -2.45
C PRO A 85 -10.84 12.59 -3.92
N VAL A 86 -10.77 11.31 -4.33
CA VAL A 86 -11.06 10.84 -5.69
C VAL A 86 -11.94 9.60 -5.62
N VAL A 87 -13.16 9.66 -6.16
CA VAL A 87 -14.08 8.50 -6.18
C VAL A 87 -13.67 7.56 -7.31
N VAL A 88 -13.59 6.26 -6.99
CA VAL A 88 -13.20 5.18 -7.91
C VAL A 88 -14.10 3.95 -7.70
N PRO A 89 -14.13 2.99 -8.63
CA PRO A 89 -14.93 1.78 -8.47
C PRO A 89 -14.52 0.91 -7.26
N ASP A 90 -13.22 0.82 -6.94
CA ASP A 90 -12.67 0.02 -5.85
C ASP A 90 -11.34 0.65 -5.38
N ALA A 91 -11.36 1.26 -4.20
CA ALA A 91 -10.22 1.99 -3.67
C ALA A 91 -9.11 1.05 -3.17
N SER A 92 -9.49 -0.06 -2.53
CA SER A 92 -8.55 -1.08 -2.07
C SER A 92 -7.86 -1.77 -3.24
N ALA A 93 -8.58 -2.17 -4.30
CA ALA A 93 -7.97 -2.76 -5.49
C ALA A 93 -6.98 -1.81 -6.16
N LEU A 94 -7.34 -0.53 -6.32
CA LEU A 94 -6.45 0.49 -6.86
C LEU A 94 -5.21 0.66 -5.98
N LYS A 95 -5.40 0.74 -4.66
CA LYS A 95 -4.31 0.88 -3.70
C LYS A 95 -3.36 -0.31 -3.75
N MET A 96 -3.87 -1.54 -3.79
CA MET A 96 -3.05 -2.75 -3.83
C MET A 96 -2.28 -2.87 -5.14
N THR A 97 -2.90 -2.61 -6.29
CA THR A 97 -2.22 -2.65 -7.59
C THR A 97 -1.14 -1.58 -7.71
N TYR A 98 -1.40 -0.36 -7.22
CA TYR A 98 -0.38 0.69 -7.15
C TYR A 98 0.78 0.32 -6.21
N ALA A 99 0.47 -0.23 -5.03
CA ALA A 99 1.46 -0.63 -4.04
C ALA A 99 2.29 -1.83 -4.52
N ALA A 100 1.70 -2.76 -5.29
CA ALA A 100 2.39 -3.88 -5.91
C ALA A 100 3.59 -3.42 -6.74
N TRP A 101 3.42 -2.40 -7.56
CA TRP A 101 4.53 -1.81 -8.31
C TRP A 101 5.58 -1.17 -7.38
N SER A 102 5.18 -0.26 -6.51
CA SER A 102 6.12 0.54 -5.73
C SER A 102 6.92 -0.28 -4.72
N LYS A 103 6.26 -1.20 -3.99
CA LYS A 103 6.90 -2.06 -2.99
C LYS A 103 7.51 -3.32 -3.59
N GLY A 104 6.82 -3.94 -4.56
CA GLY A 104 7.36 -5.11 -5.27
C GLY A 104 8.68 -4.80 -5.99
N THR A 105 8.79 -3.64 -6.65
CA THR A 105 10.06 -3.22 -7.28
C THR A 105 11.14 -2.90 -6.25
N ALA A 106 10.79 -2.33 -5.10
CA ALA A 106 11.76 -2.12 -4.01
C ALA A 106 12.29 -3.46 -3.48
N ALA A 107 11.42 -4.43 -3.19
CA ALA A 107 11.83 -5.77 -2.77
C ALA A 107 12.73 -6.45 -3.81
N MET A 108 12.37 -6.35 -5.09
CA MET A 108 13.17 -6.90 -6.20
C MET A 108 14.59 -6.31 -6.23
N LEU A 109 14.71 -4.98 -6.12
CA LEU A 109 16.01 -4.31 -6.14
C LEU A 109 16.90 -4.71 -4.97
N LEU A 110 16.31 -4.83 -3.77
CA LEU A 110 17.03 -5.29 -2.57
C LEU A 110 17.50 -6.73 -2.73
N ALA A 111 16.62 -7.63 -3.18
CA ALA A 111 16.98 -9.02 -3.42
C ALA A 111 18.08 -9.18 -4.49
N LEU A 112 18.02 -8.42 -5.58
CA LEU A 112 19.05 -8.42 -6.63
C LEU A 112 20.40 -7.96 -6.08
N ARG A 113 20.42 -6.88 -5.26
CA ARG A 113 21.64 -6.43 -4.58
C ARG A 113 22.22 -7.53 -3.69
N ASP A 114 21.38 -8.18 -2.88
CA ASP A 114 21.84 -9.18 -1.92
C ASP A 114 22.37 -10.43 -2.61
N VAL A 115 21.73 -10.87 -3.71
CA VAL A 115 22.26 -11.95 -4.57
C VAL A 115 23.59 -11.56 -5.20
N ALA A 116 23.70 -10.32 -5.74
CA ALA A 116 24.95 -9.86 -6.34
C ALA A 116 26.08 -9.76 -5.30
N ARG A 117 25.76 -9.35 -4.08
CA ARG A 117 26.69 -9.33 -2.94
C ARG A 117 27.15 -10.73 -2.56
N HIS A 118 26.23 -11.69 -2.49
CA HIS A 118 26.55 -13.09 -2.18
C HIS A 118 27.55 -13.69 -3.19
N PHE A 119 27.38 -13.37 -4.48
CA PHE A 119 28.27 -13.85 -5.54
C PHE A 119 29.48 -12.94 -5.80
N GLY A 120 29.67 -11.86 -5.06
CA GLY A 120 30.82 -10.94 -5.17
C GLY A 120 30.82 -10.09 -6.43
N VAL A 121 29.65 -9.88 -7.08
CA VAL A 121 29.49 -9.10 -8.33
C VAL A 121 28.69 -7.80 -8.14
N GLU A 122 28.52 -7.33 -6.89
CA GLU A 122 27.72 -6.15 -6.58
C GLU A 122 28.25 -4.89 -7.29
N ARG A 123 29.57 -4.73 -7.33
CA ARG A 123 30.22 -3.57 -7.99
C ARG A 123 29.98 -3.59 -9.51
N GLU A 124 30.13 -4.74 -10.12
CA GLU A 124 29.92 -4.93 -11.57
C GLU A 124 28.47 -4.72 -11.95
N LEU A 125 27.52 -5.23 -11.17
CA LEU A 125 26.09 -4.99 -11.35
C LEU A 125 25.75 -3.51 -11.24
N ALA A 126 26.27 -2.80 -10.22
CA ALA A 126 26.06 -1.37 -10.05
C ALA A 126 26.63 -0.56 -11.23
N ALA A 127 27.83 -0.92 -11.73
CA ALA A 127 28.43 -0.30 -12.90
C ALA A 127 27.61 -0.53 -14.18
N GLU A 128 27.07 -1.72 -14.37
CA GLU A 128 26.20 -2.03 -15.50
C GLU A 128 24.87 -1.26 -15.42
N TRP A 129 24.25 -1.19 -14.25
CA TRP A 129 23.03 -0.39 -14.05
C TRP A 129 23.26 1.10 -14.33
N ALA A 130 24.38 1.66 -13.84
CA ALA A 130 24.71 3.05 -14.12
C ALA A 130 24.91 3.33 -15.61
N ARG A 131 25.23 2.32 -16.42
CA ARG A 131 25.44 2.42 -17.86
C ARG A 131 24.18 2.18 -18.67
N SER A 132 23.42 1.13 -18.37
CA SER A 132 22.31 0.65 -19.19
C SER A 132 20.92 0.98 -18.62
N MET A 133 20.82 1.19 -17.30
CA MET A 133 19.58 1.49 -16.57
C MET A 133 19.82 2.58 -15.52
N THR A 134 20.17 3.77 -15.99
CA THR A 134 20.71 4.90 -15.20
C THR A 134 19.86 5.34 -14.00
N TYR A 135 18.57 5.00 -13.99
CA TYR A 135 17.64 5.32 -12.90
C TYR A 135 17.67 4.30 -11.74
N LEU A 136 18.21 3.09 -11.94
CA LEU A 136 18.20 2.03 -10.93
C LEU A 136 19.08 2.31 -9.70
N PRO A 137 20.29 2.88 -9.80
CA PRO A 137 21.09 3.20 -8.62
C PRO A 137 20.36 4.12 -7.63
N GLU A 138 19.69 5.17 -8.12
CA GLU A 138 18.91 6.06 -7.26
C GLU A 138 17.68 5.36 -6.69
N ARG A 139 16.99 4.53 -7.47
CA ARG A 139 15.86 3.73 -7.00
C ARG A 139 16.26 2.74 -5.90
N LEU A 140 17.41 2.08 -6.04
CA LEU A 140 17.92 1.19 -5.00
C LEU A 140 18.19 1.96 -3.71
N ALA A 141 18.92 3.07 -3.80
CA ALA A 141 19.18 3.92 -2.63
C ALA A 141 17.88 4.44 -1.98
N GLY A 142 16.86 4.77 -2.79
CA GLY A 142 15.53 5.15 -2.32
C GLY A 142 14.81 3.99 -1.61
N ALA A 143 14.90 2.77 -2.14
CA ALA A 143 14.33 1.57 -1.53
C ALA A 143 14.99 1.29 -0.16
N GLU A 144 16.33 1.35 -0.06
CA GLU A 144 17.07 1.16 1.18
C GLU A 144 16.64 2.16 2.27
N ARG A 145 16.58 3.45 1.94
CA ARG A 145 16.13 4.49 2.87
C ARG A 145 14.68 4.25 3.33
N SER A 146 13.82 3.87 2.41
CA SER A 146 12.40 3.65 2.71
C SER A 146 12.18 2.42 3.59
N VAL A 147 12.91 1.34 3.34
CA VAL A 147 12.84 0.11 4.15
C VAL A 147 13.41 0.35 5.55
N ALA A 148 14.53 1.05 5.68
CA ALA A 148 15.08 1.41 6.99
C ALA A 148 14.09 2.23 7.85
N ALA A 149 13.29 3.09 7.23
CA ALA A 149 12.33 3.95 7.93
C ALA A 149 11.01 3.25 8.26
N LYS A 150 10.47 2.40 7.36
CA LYS A 150 9.09 1.90 7.43
C LYS A 150 8.89 0.48 6.88
N GLY A 151 9.97 -0.27 6.62
CA GLY A 151 9.91 -1.63 6.08
C GLY A 151 9.14 -2.61 6.96
N TRP A 152 9.17 -2.41 8.28
CA TRP A 152 8.48 -3.24 9.26
C TRP A 152 6.99 -3.48 8.97
N ARG A 153 6.30 -2.53 8.32
CA ARG A 153 4.88 -2.67 7.94
C ARG A 153 4.69 -3.21 6.53
N TRP A 154 5.73 -3.17 5.68
CA TRP A 154 5.60 -3.52 4.27
C TRP A 154 5.42 -5.01 4.03
N ALA A 155 5.92 -5.86 4.92
CA ALA A 155 5.66 -7.29 4.84
C ALA A 155 4.15 -7.59 4.84
N GLY A 156 3.41 -7.04 5.81
CA GLY A 156 1.95 -7.21 5.86
C GLY A 156 1.22 -6.59 4.66
N GLU A 157 1.69 -5.42 4.18
CA GLU A 157 1.13 -4.84 2.96
C GLU A 157 1.38 -5.72 1.71
N MET A 158 2.53 -6.41 1.63
CA MET A 158 2.81 -7.37 0.53
C MET A 158 1.95 -8.63 0.62
N ASP A 159 1.61 -9.09 1.83
CA ASP A 159 0.65 -10.19 2.01
C ASP A 159 -0.75 -9.79 1.50
N GLU A 160 -1.25 -8.61 1.82
CA GLU A 160 -2.53 -8.10 1.31
C GLU A 160 -2.51 -7.91 -0.23
N ILE A 161 -1.37 -7.50 -0.80
CA ILE A 161 -1.18 -7.45 -2.25
C ILE A 161 -1.24 -8.87 -2.85
N ALA A 162 -0.56 -9.84 -2.24
CA ALA A 162 -0.59 -11.23 -2.69
C ALA A 162 -2.02 -11.79 -2.69
N ASP A 163 -2.79 -11.54 -1.63
CA ASP A 163 -4.19 -11.94 -1.54
C ASP A 163 -5.03 -11.26 -2.65
N THR A 164 -4.77 -9.99 -2.95
CA THR A 164 -5.45 -9.28 -4.05
C THR A 164 -5.19 -9.93 -5.41
N PHE A 165 -3.92 -10.33 -5.68
CA PHE A 165 -3.56 -11.03 -6.91
C PHE A 165 -4.21 -12.41 -6.99
N ALA A 166 -4.16 -13.18 -5.91
CA ALA A 166 -4.81 -14.48 -5.83
C ALA A 166 -6.33 -14.39 -6.10
N ALA A 167 -7.02 -13.39 -5.55
CA ALA A 167 -8.44 -13.16 -5.78
C ALA A 167 -8.76 -12.80 -7.24
N ALA A 168 -7.83 -12.16 -7.94
CA ALA A 168 -7.93 -11.86 -9.36
C ALA A 168 -7.59 -13.08 -10.27
N GLY A 169 -7.16 -14.21 -9.69
CA GLY A 169 -6.69 -15.39 -10.43
C GLY A 169 -5.26 -15.25 -10.98
N GLU A 170 -4.52 -14.25 -10.53
CA GLU A 170 -3.13 -14.00 -10.93
C GLU A 170 -2.14 -14.65 -9.94
N PRO A 171 -0.92 -15.02 -10.38
CA PRO A 171 0.11 -15.59 -9.52
C PRO A 171 0.50 -14.64 -8.37
N ASP A 172 0.32 -15.07 -7.14
CA ASP A 172 0.61 -14.31 -5.92
C ASP A 172 2.05 -14.51 -5.38
N GLY A 173 2.75 -15.55 -5.85
CA GLY A 173 4.05 -15.97 -5.33
C GLY A 173 5.13 -14.90 -5.35
N PHE A 174 5.14 -13.99 -6.35
CA PHE A 174 6.06 -12.87 -6.41
C PHE A 174 5.88 -11.92 -5.20
N HIS A 175 4.65 -11.62 -4.84
CA HIS A 175 4.34 -10.69 -3.75
C HIS A 175 4.56 -11.35 -2.39
N ARG A 176 4.31 -12.66 -2.25
CA ARG A 176 4.68 -13.41 -1.03
C ARG A 176 6.19 -13.46 -0.84
N ALA A 177 6.96 -13.73 -1.90
CA ALA A 177 8.42 -13.67 -1.84
C ALA A 177 8.93 -12.25 -1.47
N ALA A 178 8.29 -11.20 -1.99
CA ALA A 178 8.60 -9.81 -1.63
C ALA A 178 8.30 -9.50 -0.15
N ALA A 179 7.25 -10.10 0.44
CA ALA A 179 6.99 -10.00 1.87
C ALA A 179 8.15 -10.56 2.71
N GLU A 180 8.73 -11.70 2.29
CA GLU A 180 9.90 -12.28 2.97
C GLU A 180 11.12 -11.34 2.95
N VAL A 181 11.37 -10.65 1.83
CA VAL A 181 12.45 -9.66 1.72
C VAL A 181 12.31 -8.53 2.77
N PHE A 182 11.08 -8.17 3.16
CA PHE A 182 10.83 -7.13 4.16
C PHE A 182 10.77 -7.65 5.60
N ARG A 183 10.77 -8.97 5.82
CA ARG A 183 10.81 -9.60 7.16
C ARG A 183 12.24 -9.78 7.68
N THR A 184 13.23 -9.70 6.80
CA THR A 184 14.66 -9.77 7.15
C THR A 184 15.19 -8.40 7.55
#